data_02685e836c0c802a749910cc6bcc8632
#
_entry.id   02685e836c0c802a749910cc6bcc8632
#
_cell.length_a   1.000
_cell.length_b   1.000
_cell.length_c   1.000
_cell.angle_alpha   90.00
_cell.angle_beta   90.00
_cell.angle_gamma   90.00
#
_symmetry.space_group_name_H-M   'P 1'
#
loop_
_entity.id
_entity.type
_entity.pdbx_description
1 polymer ?
#
loop_
_entity_poly.entity_id
_entity_poly.type
_entity_poly.pdbx_seq_one_letter_code
_entity_poly.pdbx_strand_id
1 'polypeptide(L)'
;MMDRVIRSAMVDRVLAVLPAILLVSGSLAAAGDDNLSPGYAGKIFPPGRQTDSAVLAAGKDIYEGKLKLDVNCVMCHGAVGKPTRLGNGAPDFSDPTEGKNHSDEYRFLRVSEKTPGSKMPGYKDKLTEEQRWQVIAYIRTLIQSGR
;
A
#
# COMPACT_ATOMS: atom_id res chain seq x y z
N MET A 1 23.84 69.15 53.37
CA MET A 1 22.86 69.83 52.57
C MET A 1 22.40 68.77 51.60
N MET A 2 21.34 68.03 51.97
CA MET A 2 19.97 68.19 51.45
C MET A 2 19.98 67.98 49.92
N ASP A 3 19.32 67.05 49.33
CA ASP A 3 17.93 66.69 49.53
C ASP A 3 17.59 65.31 48.99
N ARG A 4 16.69 64.71 49.69
CA ARG A 4 15.83 63.56 49.26
C ARG A 4 15.14 63.86 47.95
N VAL A 5 14.92 62.88 47.13
CA VAL A 5 13.58 62.64 46.61
C VAL A 5 13.44 61.13 46.24
N ILE A 6 12.52 60.57 46.92
CA ILE A 6 11.90 59.25 46.69
C ILE A 6 11.03 59.34 45.42
N ARG A 7 11.14 58.37 44.57
CA ARG A 7 10.03 57.94 43.70
C ARG A 7 10.27 56.47 43.33
N SER A 8 9.56 55.65 44.03
CA SER A 8 8.27 55.08 43.69
C SER A 8 8.30 54.10 42.51
N ALA A 9 8.12 52.90 42.94
CA ALA A 9 7.90 51.67 42.15
C ALA A 9 6.92 51.89 40.99
N MET A 10 7.31 51.36 39.84
CA MET A 10 6.35 50.85 38.90
C MET A 10 6.87 49.53 38.41
N VAL A 11 6.32 48.50 39.00
CA VAL A 11 6.48 47.12 38.57
C VAL A 11 5.58 46.93 37.36
N ASP A 12 6.14 47.12 36.17
CA ASP A 12 5.45 46.70 34.95
C ASP A 12 5.54 45.20 34.83
N ARG A 13 4.42 44.57 35.21
CA ARG A 13 4.15 43.18 34.90
C ARG A 13 3.91 43.07 33.39
N VAL A 14 4.95 42.77 32.65
CA VAL A 14 4.82 42.30 31.27
C VAL A 14 4.28 40.88 31.37
N LEU A 15 2.97 40.78 31.18
CA LEU A 15 2.30 39.50 30.94
C LEU A 15 2.81 38.97 29.58
N ALA A 16 3.77 38.07 29.63
CA ALA A 16 4.17 37.31 28.42
C ALA A 16 3.04 36.37 28.05
N VAL A 17 2.22 36.80 27.11
CA VAL A 17 1.25 35.93 26.42
C VAL A 17 2.03 35.04 25.47
N LEU A 18 2.36 33.82 25.92
CA LEU A 18 2.91 32.80 25.07
C LEU A 18 1.77 32.33 24.14
N PRO A 19 1.94 32.42 22.82
CA PRO A 19 1.00 31.77 21.91
C PRO A 19 1.15 30.26 22.08
N ALA A 20 0.09 29.59 22.52
CA ALA A 20 -0.03 28.15 22.47
C ALA A 20 -0.02 27.73 21.01
N ILE A 21 1.12 27.27 20.51
CA ILE A 21 1.24 26.61 19.22
C ILE A 21 0.52 25.26 19.38
N LEU A 22 -0.73 25.22 18.96
CA LEU A 22 -1.45 23.97 18.72
C LEU A 22 -0.73 23.23 17.59
N LEU A 23 0.12 22.28 17.97
CA LEU A 23 0.62 21.25 17.05
C LEU A 23 -0.59 20.38 16.66
N VAL A 24 -1.26 20.77 15.58
CA VAL A 24 -2.17 19.88 14.88
C VAL A 24 -1.31 18.80 14.26
N SER A 25 -1.14 17.71 14.99
CA SER A 25 -0.61 16.46 14.44
C SER A 25 -1.65 15.94 13.45
N GLY A 26 -1.58 16.44 12.22
CA GLY A 26 -2.31 15.88 11.10
C GLY A 26 -1.77 14.48 10.85
N SER A 27 -2.45 13.46 11.37
CA SER A 27 -2.27 12.10 10.88
C SER A 27 -2.56 12.15 9.38
N LEU A 28 -1.51 12.02 8.55
CA LEU A 28 -1.68 11.63 7.15
C LEU A 28 -2.28 10.21 7.19
N ALA A 29 -3.60 10.13 7.23
CA ALA A 29 -4.28 8.89 6.88
C ALA A 29 -3.90 8.63 5.42
N ALA A 30 -3.05 7.62 5.18
CA ALA A 30 -2.91 7.05 3.86
C ALA A 30 -4.33 6.75 3.37
N ALA A 31 -4.68 7.26 2.17
CA ALA A 31 -5.93 6.94 1.53
C ALA A 31 -5.97 5.42 1.32
N GLY A 32 -6.45 4.70 2.31
CA GLY A 32 -6.77 3.29 2.22
C GLY A 32 -8.01 3.17 1.36
N ASP A 33 -8.05 2.17 0.53
CA ASP A 33 -9.22 1.81 -0.27
C ASP A 33 -10.37 1.51 0.72
N ASP A 34 -11.32 2.44 0.87
CA ASP A 34 -12.37 2.45 1.91
C ASP A 34 -13.35 1.26 1.82
N ASN A 35 -13.07 0.29 0.95
CA ASN A 35 -13.93 -0.85 0.65
C ASN A 35 -13.26 -2.20 0.94
N LEU A 36 -12.25 -2.23 1.82
CA LEU A 36 -11.62 -3.48 2.23
C LEU A 36 -12.55 -4.25 3.18
N SER A 37 -12.79 -5.51 2.84
CA SER A 37 -13.49 -6.43 3.75
C SER A 37 -12.73 -6.54 5.08
N PRO A 38 -13.41 -6.55 6.25
CA PRO A 38 -12.76 -6.54 7.58
C PRO A 38 -11.67 -7.62 7.77
N GLY A 39 -11.77 -8.75 7.07
CA GLY A 39 -10.77 -9.83 7.14
C GLY A 39 -9.44 -9.54 6.43
N TYR A 40 -9.35 -8.44 5.69
CA TYR A 40 -8.15 -8.05 4.93
C TYR A 40 -7.54 -6.74 5.41
N ALA A 41 -8.24 -5.99 6.24
CA ALA A 41 -7.73 -4.77 6.85
C ALA A 41 -6.47 -5.08 7.68
N GLY A 42 -5.40 -4.31 7.49
CA GLY A 42 -4.13 -4.49 8.16
C GLY A 42 -3.24 -5.61 7.60
N LYS A 43 -3.63 -6.27 6.52
CA LYS A 43 -2.76 -7.23 5.82
C LYS A 43 -1.60 -6.50 5.15
N ILE A 44 -0.40 -6.66 5.70
CA ILE A 44 0.83 -6.09 5.15
C ILE A 44 1.72 -7.20 4.61
N PHE A 45 2.51 -6.88 3.61
CA PHE A 45 3.50 -7.82 3.08
C PHE A 45 4.50 -8.19 4.18
N PRO A 46 4.83 -9.50 4.36
CA PRO A 46 5.79 -9.92 5.37
C PRO A 46 7.13 -9.19 5.22
N PRO A 47 7.64 -8.53 6.28
CA PRO A 47 8.85 -7.72 6.20
C PRO A 47 10.06 -8.49 5.66
N GLY A 48 10.87 -7.81 4.83
CA GLY A 48 12.13 -8.36 4.30
C GLY A 48 12.00 -9.38 3.18
N ARG A 49 10.78 -9.78 2.82
CA ARG A 49 10.56 -10.82 1.79
C ARG A 49 10.23 -10.31 0.40
N GLN A 50 9.99 -9.01 0.25
CA GLN A 50 9.55 -8.42 -1.02
C GLN A 50 10.62 -8.49 -2.13
N THR A 51 11.89 -8.58 -1.77
CA THR A 51 13.05 -8.65 -2.69
C THR A 51 13.82 -9.96 -2.60
N ASP A 52 13.31 -10.91 -1.81
CA ASP A 52 13.89 -12.25 -1.71
C ASP A 52 13.77 -12.98 -3.04
N SER A 53 14.89 -13.41 -3.61
CA SER A 53 14.94 -14.04 -4.93
C SER A 53 14.14 -15.34 -5.01
N ALA A 54 14.08 -16.12 -3.93
CA ALA A 54 13.29 -17.35 -3.88
C ALA A 54 11.79 -17.03 -3.85
N VAL A 55 11.38 -15.99 -3.11
CA VAL A 55 9.99 -15.49 -3.08
C VAL A 55 9.58 -15.00 -4.45
N LEU A 56 10.43 -14.23 -5.13
CA LEU A 56 10.17 -13.71 -6.46
C LEU A 56 10.08 -14.82 -7.51
N ALA A 57 10.97 -15.82 -7.45
CA ALA A 57 10.94 -16.96 -8.36
C ALA A 57 9.65 -17.79 -8.17
N ALA A 58 9.29 -18.11 -6.93
CA ALA A 58 8.04 -18.80 -6.61
C ALA A 58 6.82 -18.00 -7.07
N GLY A 59 6.80 -16.68 -6.86
CA GLY A 59 5.74 -15.79 -7.31
C GLY A 59 5.61 -15.78 -8.84
N LYS A 60 6.72 -15.78 -9.56
CA LYS A 60 6.75 -15.89 -11.02
C LYS A 60 6.14 -17.22 -11.50
N ASP A 61 6.53 -18.33 -10.87
CA ASP A 61 6.00 -19.65 -11.26
C ASP A 61 4.50 -19.77 -11.01
N ILE A 62 3.98 -19.15 -9.95
CA ILE A 62 2.54 -19.03 -9.72
C ILE A 62 1.89 -18.18 -10.81
N TYR A 63 2.46 -17.01 -11.09
CA TYR A 63 1.94 -16.07 -12.10
C TYR A 63 1.85 -16.68 -13.47
N GLU A 64 2.84 -17.47 -13.86
CA GLU A 64 2.95 -18.15 -15.15
C GLU A 64 2.16 -19.48 -15.22
N GLY A 65 1.48 -19.89 -14.15
CA GLY A 65 0.69 -21.12 -14.10
C GLY A 65 1.52 -22.40 -14.02
N LYS A 66 2.82 -22.30 -13.66
CA LYS A 66 3.70 -23.47 -13.56
C LYS A 66 3.45 -24.30 -12.31
N LEU A 67 3.05 -23.65 -11.21
CA LEU A 67 2.76 -24.34 -9.96
C LEU A 67 1.43 -25.09 -10.00
N LYS A 68 0.39 -24.46 -10.57
CA LYS A 68 -0.96 -25.02 -10.72
C LYS A 68 -1.54 -24.51 -12.03
N LEU A 69 -1.96 -25.42 -12.91
CA LEU A 69 -2.48 -25.07 -14.25
C LEU A 69 -3.76 -24.23 -14.21
N ASP A 70 -4.54 -24.34 -13.15
CA ASP A 70 -5.78 -23.57 -12.93
C ASP A 70 -5.57 -22.23 -12.21
N VAL A 71 -4.30 -21.88 -11.95
CA VAL A 71 -3.85 -20.58 -11.44
C VAL A 71 -2.86 -20.00 -12.45
N ASN A 72 -3.35 -19.26 -13.43
CA ASN A 72 -2.54 -18.70 -14.51
C ASN A 72 -2.88 -17.23 -14.74
N CYS A 73 -2.10 -16.34 -14.15
CA CYS A 73 -2.32 -14.90 -14.23
C CYS A 73 -1.94 -14.33 -15.60
N VAL A 74 -0.92 -14.93 -16.24
CA VAL A 74 -0.42 -14.52 -17.57
C VAL A 74 -1.52 -14.50 -18.63
N MET A 75 -2.47 -15.43 -18.56
CA MET A 75 -3.56 -15.50 -19.54
C MET A 75 -4.34 -14.19 -19.66
N CYS A 76 -4.54 -13.50 -18.56
CA CYS A 76 -5.26 -12.22 -18.52
C CYS A 76 -4.33 -11.02 -18.39
N HIS A 77 -3.34 -11.10 -17.50
CA HIS A 77 -2.46 -9.97 -17.18
C HIS A 77 -1.21 -9.88 -18.08
N GLY A 78 -0.98 -10.88 -18.96
CA GLY A 78 0.16 -10.91 -19.88
C GLY A 78 1.50 -11.18 -19.20
N ALA A 79 2.49 -11.60 -19.96
CA ALA A 79 3.80 -12.01 -19.44
C ALA A 79 4.62 -10.86 -18.83
N VAL A 80 4.39 -9.64 -19.31
CA VAL A 80 5.06 -8.42 -18.84
C VAL A 80 4.14 -7.50 -18.04
N GLY A 81 2.98 -8.01 -17.62
CA GLY A 81 1.99 -7.25 -16.86
C GLY A 81 1.00 -6.44 -17.70
N LYS A 82 1.15 -6.43 -19.04
CA LYS A 82 0.24 -5.73 -19.94
C LYS A 82 -0.96 -6.62 -20.26
N PRO A 83 -2.21 -6.16 -20.01
CA PRO A 83 -3.40 -6.98 -20.20
C PRO A 83 -3.52 -7.56 -21.62
N THR A 84 -3.93 -8.82 -21.69
CA THR A 84 -4.26 -9.50 -22.95
C THR A 84 -5.71 -9.20 -23.38
N ARG A 85 -6.13 -9.68 -24.54
CA ARG A 85 -7.55 -9.61 -24.95
C ARG A 85 -8.48 -10.34 -23.99
N LEU A 86 -8.03 -11.43 -23.35
CA LEU A 86 -8.82 -12.15 -22.33
C LEU A 86 -8.97 -11.34 -21.05
N GLY A 87 -7.93 -10.58 -20.70
CA GLY A 87 -7.87 -9.69 -19.55
C GLY A 87 -8.35 -8.27 -19.82
N ASN A 88 -9.22 -8.04 -20.81
CA ASN A 88 -9.77 -6.72 -21.07
C ASN A 88 -10.43 -6.15 -19.79
N GLY A 89 -9.96 -4.98 -19.33
CA GLY A 89 -10.36 -4.36 -18.06
C GLY A 89 -9.53 -4.80 -16.84
N ALA A 90 -8.52 -5.67 -17.01
CA ALA A 90 -7.55 -5.95 -15.95
C ALA A 90 -6.57 -4.78 -15.77
N PRO A 91 -6.03 -4.57 -14.56
CA PRO A 91 -4.97 -3.59 -14.32
C PRO A 91 -3.76 -3.83 -15.23
N ASP A 92 -3.16 -2.75 -15.71
CA ASP A 92 -1.91 -2.79 -16.48
C ASP A 92 -0.72 -2.67 -15.52
N PHE A 93 -0.13 -3.79 -15.15
CA PHE A 93 1.02 -3.83 -14.25
C PHE A 93 2.31 -3.29 -14.90
N SER A 94 2.30 -3.02 -16.21
CA SER A 94 3.39 -2.30 -16.87
C SER A 94 3.27 -0.78 -16.70
N ASP A 95 2.13 -0.29 -16.21
CA ASP A 95 1.94 1.12 -15.87
C ASP A 95 2.45 1.39 -14.44
N PRO A 96 3.49 2.24 -14.25
CA PRO A 96 4.03 2.53 -12.93
C PRO A 96 3.04 3.25 -11.99
N THR A 97 1.94 3.79 -12.51
CA THR A 97 0.89 4.41 -11.69
C THR A 97 0.10 3.38 -10.88
N GLU A 98 0.01 2.13 -11.36
CA GLU A 98 -0.61 1.02 -10.62
C GLU A 98 0.01 0.79 -9.24
N GLY A 99 1.32 1.05 -9.12
CA GLY A 99 2.03 0.94 -7.84
C GLY A 99 1.58 1.96 -6.80
N LYS A 100 1.08 3.12 -7.24
CA LYS A 100 0.64 4.22 -6.39
C LYS A 100 -0.84 4.13 -6.02
N ASN A 101 -1.64 3.49 -6.87
CA ASN A 101 -3.08 3.46 -6.76
C ASN A 101 -3.59 2.37 -5.80
N HIS A 102 -2.76 1.35 -5.53
CA HIS A 102 -3.21 0.19 -4.78
C HIS A 102 -2.24 -0.22 -3.68
N SER A 103 -2.77 -0.43 -2.47
CA SER A 103 -2.04 -0.95 -1.33
C SER A 103 -1.77 -2.46 -1.46
N ASP A 104 -0.88 -2.99 -0.61
CA ASP A 104 -0.66 -4.44 -0.51
C ASP A 104 -1.91 -5.18 -0.03
N GLU A 105 -2.66 -4.57 0.90
CA GLU A 105 -3.95 -5.10 1.37
C GLU A 105 -4.94 -5.27 0.22
N TYR A 106 -5.06 -4.24 -0.62
CA TYR A 106 -5.92 -4.28 -1.79
C TYR A 106 -5.51 -5.40 -2.75
N ARG A 107 -4.21 -5.53 -3.06
CA ARG A 107 -3.71 -6.60 -3.92
C ARG A 107 -3.95 -7.97 -3.31
N PHE A 108 -3.76 -8.10 -1.99
CA PHE A 108 -3.99 -9.35 -1.29
C PHE A 108 -5.47 -9.75 -1.31
N LEU A 109 -6.37 -8.79 -1.11
CA LEU A 109 -7.81 -8.99 -1.26
C LEU A 109 -8.15 -9.43 -2.69
N ARG A 110 -7.63 -8.75 -3.72
CA ARG A 110 -7.92 -9.05 -5.13
C ARG A 110 -7.43 -10.41 -5.57
N VAL A 111 -6.28 -10.85 -5.10
CA VAL A 111 -5.78 -12.21 -5.36
C VAL A 111 -6.59 -13.24 -4.57
N SER A 112 -7.06 -12.89 -3.38
CA SER A 112 -7.78 -13.84 -2.51
C SER A 112 -9.22 -14.04 -2.93
N GLU A 113 -9.96 -12.97 -3.19
CA GLU A 113 -11.42 -13.00 -3.35
C GLU A 113 -11.85 -12.66 -4.78
N LYS A 114 -12.91 -13.33 -5.21
CA LYS A 114 -13.58 -12.95 -6.45
C LYS A 114 -14.23 -11.57 -6.30
N THR A 115 -13.88 -10.67 -7.21
CA THR A 115 -14.52 -9.36 -7.26
C THR A 115 -15.84 -9.43 -8.00
N PRO A 116 -16.95 -8.93 -7.43
CA PRO A 116 -18.23 -8.83 -8.13
C PRO A 116 -18.06 -8.05 -9.45
N GLY A 117 -18.63 -8.57 -10.52
CA GLY A 117 -18.53 -7.97 -11.86
C GLY A 117 -17.19 -8.17 -12.58
N SER A 118 -16.16 -8.68 -11.91
CA SER A 118 -14.86 -8.99 -12.52
C SER A 118 -14.82 -10.41 -13.08
N LYS A 119 -14.02 -10.62 -14.13
CA LYS A 119 -13.67 -11.94 -14.63
C LYS A 119 -12.58 -12.62 -13.81
N MET A 120 -11.84 -11.86 -13.00
CA MET A 120 -10.78 -12.39 -12.15
C MET A 120 -11.38 -13.28 -11.05
N PRO A 121 -11.01 -14.57 -10.97
CA PRO A 121 -11.43 -15.43 -9.86
C PRO A 121 -10.66 -15.09 -8.58
N GLY A 122 -11.21 -15.48 -7.42
CA GLY A 122 -10.46 -15.51 -6.18
C GLY A 122 -9.64 -16.80 -6.09
N TYR A 123 -8.50 -16.72 -5.41
CA TYR A 123 -7.56 -17.84 -5.30
C TYR A 123 -7.29 -18.31 -3.86
N LYS A 124 -8.06 -17.84 -2.86
CA LYS A 124 -7.85 -18.24 -1.46
C LYS A 124 -7.95 -19.74 -1.21
N ASP A 125 -8.79 -20.43 -1.99
CA ASP A 125 -9.00 -21.87 -1.87
C ASP A 125 -7.98 -22.68 -2.69
N LYS A 126 -7.19 -22.01 -3.55
CA LYS A 126 -6.20 -22.63 -4.44
C LYS A 126 -4.77 -22.33 -4.03
N LEU A 127 -4.53 -21.18 -3.43
CA LEU A 127 -3.21 -20.70 -3.01
C LEU A 127 -3.21 -20.50 -1.49
N THR A 128 -2.13 -20.94 -0.86
CA THR A 128 -1.87 -20.59 0.55
C THR A 128 -1.68 -19.08 0.71
N GLU A 129 -1.76 -18.57 1.94
CA GLU A 129 -1.50 -17.15 2.21
C GLU A 129 -0.10 -16.75 1.73
N GLU A 130 0.91 -17.58 2.01
CA GLU A 130 2.27 -17.39 1.55
C GLU A 130 2.36 -17.29 0.02
N GLN A 131 1.72 -18.21 -0.71
CA GLN A 131 1.73 -18.21 -2.17
C GLN A 131 1.06 -16.96 -2.77
N ARG A 132 0.02 -16.46 -2.12
CA ARG A 132 -0.62 -15.19 -2.52
C ARG A 132 0.33 -14.01 -2.34
N TRP A 133 1.10 -13.98 -1.25
CA TRP A 133 2.13 -12.97 -1.07
C TRP A 133 3.27 -13.11 -2.07
N GLN A 134 3.70 -14.32 -2.40
CA GLN A 134 4.74 -14.56 -3.42
C GLN A 134 4.34 -14.00 -4.78
N VAL A 135 3.12 -14.27 -5.24
CA VAL A 135 2.65 -13.73 -6.53
C VAL A 135 2.51 -12.21 -6.50
N ILE A 136 2.10 -11.61 -5.38
CA ILE A 136 2.05 -10.16 -5.21
C ILE A 136 3.47 -9.54 -5.26
N ALA A 137 4.46 -10.18 -4.64
CA ALA A 137 5.87 -9.75 -4.75
C ALA A 137 6.32 -9.69 -6.20
N TYR A 138 6.01 -10.72 -6.98
CA TYR A 138 6.34 -10.75 -8.41
C TYR A 138 5.60 -9.66 -9.20
N ILE A 139 4.30 -9.47 -8.99
CA ILE A 139 3.52 -8.38 -9.61
C ILE A 139 4.15 -7.01 -9.34
N ARG A 140 4.67 -6.77 -8.13
CA ARG A 140 5.38 -5.52 -7.80
C ARG A 140 6.63 -5.32 -8.65
N THR A 141 7.33 -6.39 -9.03
CA THR A 141 8.48 -6.28 -9.95
C THR A 141 8.06 -5.86 -11.35
N LEU A 142 6.91 -6.34 -11.84
CA LEU A 142 6.36 -5.92 -13.13
C LEU A 142 6.04 -4.42 -13.12
N ILE A 143 5.36 -3.93 -12.08
CA ILE A 143 5.03 -2.51 -11.90
C ILE A 143 6.31 -1.64 -11.83
N GLN A 144 7.36 -2.14 -11.17
CA GLN A 144 8.62 -1.41 -11.05
C GLN A 144 9.44 -1.40 -12.34
N SER A 145 9.37 -2.45 -13.15
CA SER A 145 10.10 -2.57 -14.42
C SER A 145 9.49 -1.74 -15.54
N GLY A 146 8.23 -1.33 -15.43
CA GLY A 146 7.56 -0.42 -16.38
C GLY A 146 8.00 1.06 -16.28
N ARG A 147 8.97 1.37 -15.41
CA ARG A 147 9.51 2.74 -15.24
C ARG A 147 10.64 3.04 -16.22
#